data_e89c524ecb4ced5f2fe8bb0f16d6cdef
#
_entry.id   e89c524ecb4ced5f2fe8bb0f16d6cdef
#
_cell.length_a   1.000
_cell.length_b   1.000
_cell.length_c   1.000
_cell.angle_alpha   90.00
_cell.angle_beta   90.00
_cell.angle_gamma   90.00
#
_symmetry.space_group_name_H-M   'P 1'
#
loop_
_entity.id
_entity.type
_entity.pdbx_description
1 polymer ?
#
loop_
_entity_poly.entity_id
_entity_poly.type
_entity_poly.pdbx_seq_one_letter_code
_entity_poly.pdbx_strand_id
1 'polypeptide(L)'
;EKLFIAQKNLALQQDILQTVRDKYTAGIADELALNQAEYAVETTKSSIPPLKQQIESYKNAIAVLLGVLPSNLPINLDKYNKNITATTFNYNTKKLYDLPLSIIRSRPDIMASEATIRAQNAVVSEAITNLYPTVSLSATFGFISSSGNSLFNKDSQVYGYTPGLSLPVWHWGQLTNNIELQKHIKEEYILNYNEAMLTAVSEIKNAITATEQAYKTN
;
A
#
# COMPACT_ATOMS: atom_id res chain seq x y z
N GLU A 1 0.97 -4.68 27.27
CA GLU A 1 1.70 -5.30 28.39
C GLU A 1 3.21 -5.03 28.33
N LYS A 2 3.93 -5.38 27.23
CA LYS A 2 5.40 -5.18 27.12
C LYS A 2 5.82 -3.74 27.38
N LEU A 3 5.12 -2.75 26.82
CA LEU A 3 5.39 -1.33 27.05
C LEU A 3 5.21 -0.95 28.53
N PHE A 4 4.14 -1.41 29.17
CA PHE A 4 3.90 -1.15 30.59
C PHE A 4 5.00 -1.74 31.48
N ILE A 5 5.45 -2.97 31.19
CA ILE A 5 6.55 -3.62 31.92
C ILE A 5 7.86 -2.84 31.73
N ALA A 6 8.17 -2.43 30.48
CA ALA A 6 9.38 -1.65 30.20
C ALA A 6 9.40 -0.30 30.93
N GLN A 7 8.26 0.38 31.02
CA GLN A 7 8.14 1.64 31.77
C GLN A 7 8.26 1.45 33.27
N LYS A 8 7.67 0.37 33.82
CA LYS A 8 7.82 0.03 35.23
C LYS A 8 9.27 -0.31 35.57
N ASN A 9 9.95 -1.07 34.68
CA ASN A 9 11.38 -1.34 34.85
C ASN A 9 12.22 -0.06 34.79
N LEU A 10 11.91 0.87 33.88
CA LEU A 10 12.60 2.15 33.79
C LEU A 10 12.49 2.92 35.12
N ALA A 11 11.28 2.99 35.70
CA ALA A 11 11.08 3.67 36.99
C ALA A 11 11.91 3.01 38.10
N LEU A 12 11.90 1.67 38.20
CA LEU A 12 12.73 0.94 39.20
C LEU A 12 14.22 1.19 39.00
N GLN A 13 14.72 1.22 37.77
CA GLN A 13 16.12 1.49 37.51
C GLN A 13 16.52 2.94 37.81
N GLN A 14 15.62 3.89 37.60
CA GLN A 14 15.83 5.28 37.99
C GLN A 14 15.95 5.41 39.55
N ASP A 15 15.13 4.69 40.30
CA ASP A 15 15.22 4.65 41.75
C ASP A 15 16.54 4.01 42.22
N ILE A 16 16.99 2.93 41.55
CA ILE A 16 18.28 2.31 41.82
C ILE A 16 19.44 3.27 41.48
N LEU A 17 19.39 3.94 40.33
CA LEU A 17 20.39 4.94 39.95
C LEU A 17 20.49 6.05 41.02
N GLN A 18 19.37 6.55 41.48
CA GLN A 18 19.37 7.58 42.54
C GLN A 18 20.05 7.05 43.81
N THR A 19 19.73 5.84 44.25
CA THR A 19 20.37 5.20 45.42
C THR A 19 21.89 5.03 45.24
N VAL A 20 22.34 4.61 44.03
CA VAL A 20 23.77 4.47 43.72
C VAL A 20 24.48 5.81 43.68
N ARG A 21 23.81 6.86 43.14
CA ARG A 21 24.34 8.22 43.11
C ARG A 21 24.51 8.78 44.51
N ASP A 22 23.56 8.55 45.42
CA ASP A 22 23.65 8.98 46.83
C ASP A 22 24.81 8.26 47.55
N LYS A 23 25.03 6.97 47.30
CA LYS A 23 26.16 6.21 47.81
C LYS A 23 27.50 6.67 47.23
N TYR A 24 27.57 7.04 45.97
CA TYR A 24 28.76 7.57 45.32
C TYR A 24 29.15 8.92 45.94
N THR A 25 28.17 9.82 46.14
CA THR A 25 28.41 11.12 46.79
C THR A 25 28.83 10.99 48.25
N ALA A 26 28.38 9.92 48.91
CA ALA A 26 28.82 9.60 50.28
C ALA A 26 30.19 8.86 50.32
N GLY A 27 30.84 8.59 49.15
CA GLY A 27 32.12 7.88 49.10
C GLY A 27 32.02 6.37 49.37
N ILE A 28 30.81 5.79 49.32
CA ILE A 28 30.54 4.37 49.62
C ILE A 28 30.52 3.51 48.33
N ALA A 29 30.19 4.10 47.18
CA ALA A 29 30.18 3.43 45.90
C ALA A 29 31.28 4.01 44.99
N ASP A 30 31.77 3.20 44.05
CA ASP A 30 32.75 3.60 43.06
C ASP A 30 32.08 4.19 41.80
N GLU A 31 32.89 4.82 40.94
CA GLU A 31 32.46 5.39 39.68
C GLU A 31 31.95 4.33 38.69
N LEU A 32 32.48 3.10 38.77
CA LEU A 32 32.06 1.98 37.95
C LEU A 32 30.59 1.62 38.24
N ALA A 33 30.21 1.55 39.51
CA ALA A 33 28.83 1.27 39.91
C ALA A 33 27.85 2.36 39.43
N LEU A 34 28.26 3.64 39.50
CA LEU A 34 27.46 4.74 38.98
C LEU A 34 27.25 4.64 37.46
N ASN A 35 28.33 4.45 36.72
CA ASN A 35 28.27 4.30 35.24
C ASN A 35 27.45 3.08 34.82
N GLN A 36 27.52 1.96 35.50
CA GLN A 36 26.68 0.79 35.24
C GLN A 36 25.19 1.07 35.49
N ALA A 37 24.84 1.79 36.55
CA ALA A 37 23.46 2.16 36.83
C ALA A 37 22.92 3.14 35.79
N GLU A 38 23.73 4.12 35.36
CA GLU A 38 23.36 5.04 34.26
C GLU A 38 23.16 4.32 32.94
N TYR A 39 24.07 3.42 32.56
CA TYR A 39 23.95 2.58 31.35
C TYR A 39 22.67 1.74 31.38
N ALA A 40 22.31 1.15 32.53
CA ALA A 40 21.12 0.33 32.67
C ALA A 40 19.84 1.15 32.44
N VAL A 41 19.79 2.39 32.99
CA VAL A 41 18.68 3.33 32.76
C VAL A 41 18.56 3.70 31.27
N GLU A 42 19.66 4.13 30.62
CA GLU A 42 19.64 4.54 29.21
C GLU A 42 19.29 3.36 28.27
N THR A 43 19.80 2.15 28.55
CA THR A 43 19.44 0.95 27.81
C THR A 43 17.95 0.64 27.91
N THR A 44 17.37 0.72 29.09
CA THR A 44 15.94 0.48 29.28
C THR A 44 15.11 1.58 28.61
N LYS A 45 15.51 2.83 28.71
CA LYS A 45 14.87 3.98 28.10
C LYS A 45 14.87 3.87 26.57
N SER A 46 15.99 3.43 25.96
CA SER A 46 16.11 3.24 24.51
C SER A 46 15.24 2.10 23.98
N SER A 47 14.82 1.14 24.83
CA SER A 47 13.93 0.06 24.44
C SER A 47 12.44 0.48 24.28
N ILE A 48 12.04 1.62 24.85
CA ILE A 48 10.65 2.08 24.87
C ILE A 48 10.17 2.60 23.51
N PRO A 49 10.93 3.44 22.76
CA PRO A 49 10.51 3.94 21.47
C PRO A 49 10.17 2.84 20.45
N PRO A 50 10.97 1.78 20.26
CA PRO A 50 10.64 0.67 19.37
C PRO A 50 9.32 -0.02 19.73
N LEU A 51 9.02 -0.19 21.04
CA LEU A 51 7.76 -0.78 21.47
C LEU A 51 6.55 0.11 21.11
N LYS A 52 6.69 1.43 21.23
CA LYS A 52 5.65 2.38 20.80
C LYS A 52 5.43 2.33 19.28
N GLN A 53 6.51 2.32 18.50
CA GLN A 53 6.43 2.16 17.05
C GLN A 53 5.69 0.86 16.66
N GLN A 54 6.00 -0.24 17.34
CA GLN A 54 5.36 -1.53 17.08
C GLN A 54 3.85 -1.51 17.37
N ILE A 55 3.43 -0.83 18.45
CA ILE A 55 2.01 -0.64 18.77
C ILE A 55 1.30 0.13 17.66
N GLU A 56 1.87 1.24 17.19
CA GLU A 56 1.28 2.03 16.10
C GLU A 56 1.22 1.23 14.79
N SER A 57 2.26 0.46 14.48
CA SER A 57 2.27 -0.43 13.33
C SER A 57 1.12 -1.46 13.37
N TYR A 58 0.87 -2.07 14.53
CA TYR A 58 -0.26 -2.99 14.69
C TYR A 58 -1.63 -2.29 14.57
N LYS A 59 -1.78 -1.08 15.11
CA LYS A 59 -3.01 -0.27 14.93
C LYS A 59 -3.26 0.03 13.46
N ASN A 60 -2.21 0.41 12.73
CA ASN A 60 -2.30 0.68 11.29
C ASN A 60 -2.67 -0.59 10.50
N ALA A 61 -2.08 -1.75 10.84
CA ALA A 61 -2.44 -3.02 10.22
C ALA A 61 -3.91 -3.41 10.45
N ILE A 62 -4.42 -3.19 11.68
CA ILE A 62 -5.84 -3.42 12.00
C ILE A 62 -6.73 -2.49 11.17
N ALA A 63 -6.35 -1.21 10.99
CA ALA A 63 -7.12 -0.27 10.19
C ALA A 63 -7.23 -0.72 8.73
N VAL A 64 -6.13 -1.20 8.14
CA VAL A 64 -6.10 -1.76 6.78
C VAL A 64 -7.04 -2.97 6.67
N LEU A 65 -6.99 -3.91 7.64
CA LEU A 65 -7.88 -5.08 7.66
C LEU A 65 -9.38 -4.72 7.79
N LEU A 66 -9.68 -3.60 8.44
CA LEU A 66 -11.04 -3.07 8.56
C LEU A 66 -11.47 -2.21 7.35
N GLY A 67 -10.57 -1.96 6.39
CA GLY A 67 -10.82 -1.13 5.23
C GLY A 67 -11.02 0.36 5.57
N VAL A 68 -10.45 0.82 6.70
CA VAL A 68 -10.57 2.21 7.15
C VAL A 68 -9.21 2.91 7.20
N LEU A 69 -9.21 4.23 7.09
CA LEU A 69 -7.99 5.00 7.26
C LEU A 69 -7.44 4.83 8.69
N PRO A 70 -6.10 4.71 8.88
CA PRO A 70 -5.48 4.57 10.19
C PRO A 70 -5.84 5.66 11.20
N SER A 71 -6.24 6.87 10.74
CA SER A 71 -6.71 7.98 11.58
C SER A 71 -8.15 7.79 12.08
N ASN A 72 -8.95 6.94 11.45
CA ASN A 72 -10.39 6.79 11.70
C ASN A 72 -10.75 5.41 12.27
N LEU A 73 -9.86 4.81 13.05
CA LEU A 73 -10.14 3.53 13.71
C LEU A 73 -11.39 3.66 14.60
N PRO A 74 -12.45 2.87 14.36
CA PRO A 74 -13.70 2.94 15.14
C PRO A 74 -13.55 2.37 16.56
N ILE A 75 -12.37 1.77 16.86
CA ILE A 75 -12.08 1.13 18.16
C ILE A 75 -11.04 1.98 18.89
N ASN A 76 -11.40 2.50 20.05
CA ASN A 76 -10.44 3.18 20.92
C ASN A 76 -9.57 2.14 21.66
N LEU A 77 -8.49 1.72 20.99
CA LEU A 77 -7.51 0.76 21.54
C LEU A 77 -6.70 1.34 22.71
N ASP A 78 -6.73 2.66 22.91
CA ASP A 78 -6.02 3.34 24.00
C ASP A 78 -6.77 3.25 25.33
N LYS A 79 -8.02 2.80 25.33
CA LYS A 79 -8.83 2.62 26.54
C LYS A 79 -8.22 1.63 27.55
N TYR A 80 -7.36 0.74 27.06
CA TYR A 80 -6.60 -0.22 27.88
C TYR A 80 -5.28 0.35 28.45
N ASN A 81 -4.92 1.58 28.09
CA ASN A 81 -3.62 2.18 28.41
C ASN A 81 -3.76 3.33 29.41
N LYS A 82 -4.50 3.10 30.50
CA LYS A 82 -5.02 4.12 31.40
C LYS A 82 -4.00 4.87 32.26
N ASN A 83 -2.68 4.61 32.15
CA ASN A 83 -1.68 5.19 33.08
C ASN A 83 -0.36 5.62 32.42
N ILE A 84 -0.39 6.25 31.26
CA ILE A 84 0.86 6.76 30.67
C ILE A 84 0.71 8.25 30.34
N THR A 85 1.18 9.07 31.27
CA THR A 85 1.44 10.51 31.03
C THR A 85 2.69 10.60 30.14
N ALA A 86 2.49 10.79 28.84
CA ALA A 86 3.59 11.04 27.92
C ALA A 86 4.12 12.46 28.17
N THR A 87 5.38 12.58 28.58
CA THR A 87 6.08 13.85 28.58
C THR A 87 6.28 14.31 27.14
N THR A 88 5.58 15.35 26.76
CA THR A 88 5.56 15.91 25.40
C THR A 88 6.88 16.62 25.10
N PHE A 89 7.72 16.02 24.29
CA PHE A 89 8.75 16.78 23.57
C PHE A 89 8.08 17.44 22.35
N ASN A 90 8.08 18.79 22.33
CA ASN A 90 7.56 19.61 21.25
C ASN A 90 8.49 19.53 20.02
N TYR A 91 8.41 18.45 19.24
CA TYR A 91 8.88 18.45 17.87
C TYR A 91 7.71 18.84 16.96
N ASN A 92 7.94 19.78 16.04
CA ASN A 92 6.88 20.32 15.20
C ASN A 92 6.52 19.33 14.07
N THR A 93 5.94 18.20 14.48
CA THR A 93 5.48 17.10 13.60
C THR A 93 4.29 17.48 12.73
N LYS A 94 3.63 18.61 13.01
CA LYS A 94 2.45 19.07 12.24
C LYS A 94 2.71 19.16 10.74
N LYS A 95 3.94 19.48 10.31
CA LYS A 95 4.30 19.53 8.88
C LYS A 95 4.41 18.15 8.22
N LEU A 96 4.62 17.07 8.96
CA LEU A 96 4.70 15.71 8.41
C LEU A 96 3.32 15.06 8.25
N TYR A 97 2.33 15.44 9.07
CA TYR A 97 0.97 14.92 8.97
C TYR A 97 0.13 15.57 7.86
N ASP A 98 0.56 16.75 7.38
CA ASP A 98 -0.07 17.46 6.25
C ASP A 98 0.53 17.06 4.88
N LEU A 99 0.93 15.80 4.71
CA LEU A 99 1.40 15.31 3.41
C LEU A 99 0.24 15.39 2.42
N PRO A 100 0.39 16.17 1.33
CA PRO A 100 -0.69 16.34 0.38
C PRO A 100 -1.01 14.99 -0.29
N LEU A 101 -2.28 14.73 -0.48
CA LEU A 101 -2.81 13.52 -1.15
C LEU A 101 -2.15 13.26 -2.52
N SER A 102 -1.60 14.32 -3.13
CA SER A 102 -0.83 14.26 -4.37
C SER A 102 0.42 13.37 -4.28
N ILE A 103 1.08 13.29 -3.13
CA ILE A 103 2.27 12.43 -2.94
C ILE A 103 1.86 10.95 -2.98
N ILE A 104 0.72 10.59 -2.39
CA ILE A 104 0.21 9.23 -2.44
C ILE A 104 -0.15 8.86 -3.88
N ARG A 105 -0.81 9.77 -4.60
CA ARG A 105 -1.21 9.55 -6.00
C ARG A 105 -0.03 9.48 -6.98
N SER A 106 1.11 10.09 -6.65
CA SER A 106 2.33 10.02 -7.48
C SER A 106 3.14 8.74 -7.29
N ARG A 107 2.74 7.87 -6.38
CA ARG A 107 3.40 6.56 -6.19
C ARG A 107 3.21 5.67 -7.43
N PRO A 108 4.28 5.02 -7.92
CA PRO A 108 4.20 4.18 -9.12
C PRO A 108 3.22 3.01 -8.99
N ASP A 109 3.09 2.41 -7.80
CA ASP A 109 2.16 1.31 -7.51
C ASP A 109 0.68 1.76 -7.61
N ILE A 110 0.36 2.94 -7.09
CA ILE A 110 -0.98 3.54 -7.19
C ILE A 110 -1.29 3.93 -8.64
N MET A 111 -0.33 4.52 -9.36
CA MET A 111 -0.49 4.85 -10.77
C MET A 111 -0.70 3.58 -11.63
N ALA A 112 0.01 2.50 -11.33
CA ALA A 112 -0.16 1.22 -12.00
C ALA A 112 -1.56 0.63 -11.76
N SER A 113 -2.05 0.64 -10.53
CA SER A 113 -3.40 0.18 -10.19
C SER A 113 -4.48 1.01 -10.90
N GLU A 114 -4.31 2.35 -10.96
CA GLU A 114 -5.22 3.22 -11.71
C GLU A 114 -5.21 2.92 -13.22
N ALA A 115 -4.02 2.67 -13.80
CA ALA A 115 -3.89 2.30 -15.19
C ALA A 115 -4.57 0.95 -15.49
N THR A 116 -4.50 -0.02 -14.56
CA THR A 116 -5.18 -1.31 -14.66
C THR A 116 -6.70 -1.15 -14.70
N ILE A 117 -7.28 -0.27 -13.86
CA ILE A 117 -8.72 0.04 -13.90
C ILE A 117 -9.11 0.64 -15.25
N ARG A 118 -8.30 1.56 -15.78
CA ARG A 118 -8.54 2.16 -17.10
C ARG A 118 -8.50 1.12 -18.22
N ALA A 119 -7.52 0.22 -18.17
CA ALA A 119 -7.41 -0.89 -19.14
C ALA A 119 -8.64 -1.80 -19.06
N GLN A 120 -9.05 -2.20 -17.85
CA GLN A 120 -10.24 -3.04 -17.69
C GLN A 120 -11.52 -2.33 -18.12
N ASN A 121 -11.62 -1.01 -17.97
CA ASN A 121 -12.75 -0.26 -18.50
C ASN A 121 -12.83 -0.34 -20.04
N ALA A 122 -11.69 -0.37 -20.73
CA ALA A 122 -11.64 -0.59 -22.17
C ALA A 122 -12.09 -2.01 -22.54
N VAL A 123 -11.71 -3.04 -21.74
CA VAL A 123 -12.17 -4.43 -21.93
C VAL A 123 -13.69 -4.56 -21.74
N VAL A 124 -14.27 -3.86 -20.75
CA VAL A 124 -15.73 -3.80 -20.59
C VAL A 124 -16.37 -3.17 -21.82
N SER A 125 -15.79 -2.10 -22.35
CA SER A 125 -16.30 -1.44 -23.57
C SER A 125 -16.20 -2.35 -24.78
N GLU A 126 -15.10 -3.11 -24.93
CA GLU A 126 -14.94 -4.13 -25.96
C GLU A 126 -16.02 -5.22 -25.85
N ALA A 127 -16.25 -5.74 -24.62
CA ALA A 127 -17.31 -6.73 -24.40
C ALA A 127 -18.71 -6.22 -24.81
N ILE A 128 -18.98 -4.92 -24.57
CA ILE A 128 -20.23 -4.28 -25.02
C ILE A 128 -20.27 -4.14 -26.54
N THR A 129 -19.15 -3.79 -27.19
CA THR A 129 -19.10 -3.65 -28.65
C THR A 129 -19.32 -4.97 -29.37
N ASN A 130 -19.05 -6.10 -28.74
CA ASN A 130 -19.34 -7.44 -29.30
C ASN A 130 -20.85 -7.74 -29.44
N LEU A 131 -21.74 -6.91 -28.91
CA LEU A 131 -23.18 -6.98 -29.16
C LEU A 131 -23.60 -6.31 -30.47
N TYR A 132 -22.74 -5.49 -31.06
CA TYR A 132 -23.03 -4.72 -32.27
C TYR A 132 -22.56 -5.43 -33.52
N PRO A 133 -23.15 -5.11 -34.72
CA PRO A 133 -22.68 -5.65 -35.95
C PRO A 133 -21.24 -5.25 -36.26
N THR A 134 -20.44 -6.22 -36.68
CA THR A 134 -19.07 -5.97 -37.16
C THR A 134 -19.09 -5.86 -38.68
N VAL A 135 -18.47 -4.81 -39.21
CA VAL A 135 -18.28 -4.59 -40.64
C VAL A 135 -16.80 -4.85 -40.96
N SER A 136 -16.55 -5.72 -41.90
CA SER A 136 -15.19 -6.02 -42.37
C SER A 136 -15.09 -5.79 -43.90
N LEU A 137 -13.93 -5.35 -44.36
CA LEU A 137 -13.60 -5.27 -45.75
C LEU A 137 -12.24 -5.95 -45.95
N SER A 138 -12.25 -7.07 -46.66
CA SER A 138 -11.04 -7.77 -47.05
C SER A 138 -10.69 -7.45 -48.50
N ALA A 139 -9.43 -7.07 -48.76
CA ALA A 139 -8.90 -6.85 -50.11
C ALA A 139 -7.77 -7.86 -50.34
N THR A 140 -7.82 -8.53 -51.45
CA THR A 140 -6.78 -9.47 -51.87
C THR A 140 -6.19 -9.01 -53.18
N PHE A 141 -4.88 -8.96 -53.28
CA PHE A 141 -4.12 -8.74 -54.49
C PHE A 141 -2.96 -9.74 -54.56
N GLY A 142 -2.79 -10.36 -55.70
CA GLY A 142 -1.72 -11.34 -55.87
C GLY A 142 -1.59 -11.82 -57.30
N PHE A 143 -0.70 -12.76 -57.54
CA PHE A 143 -0.51 -13.44 -58.83
C PHE A 143 -0.69 -14.95 -58.61
N ILE A 144 -1.48 -15.58 -59.44
CA ILE A 144 -1.72 -17.02 -59.44
C ILE A 144 -1.38 -17.57 -60.83
N SER A 145 -0.44 -18.53 -60.94
CA SER A 145 -0.06 -19.16 -62.15
C SER A 145 0.27 -20.63 -61.97
N SER A 146 -0.01 -21.47 -62.96
CA SER A 146 0.39 -22.88 -62.99
C SER A 146 1.85 -23.09 -63.39
N SER A 147 2.52 -22.06 -63.95
CA SER A 147 3.91 -22.10 -64.39
C SER A 147 4.71 -20.91 -63.90
N GLY A 148 5.98 -21.15 -63.44
CA GLY A 148 6.85 -20.10 -62.92
C GLY A 148 7.15 -18.98 -63.95
N ASN A 149 7.20 -19.27 -65.23
CA ASN A 149 7.47 -18.28 -66.28
C ASN A 149 6.31 -17.31 -66.55
N SER A 150 5.09 -17.63 -66.15
CA SER A 150 3.89 -16.81 -66.38
C SER A 150 3.38 -16.13 -65.06
N LEU A 151 4.08 -16.31 -63.93
CA LEU A 151 3.61 -15.86 -62.64
C LEU A 151 3.38 -14.33 -62.58
N PHE A 152 4.24 -13.53 -63.20
CA PHE A 152 4.15 -12.07 -63.19
C PHE A 152 3.48 -11.48 -64.42
N ASN A 153 2.81 -12.31 -65.27
CA ASN A 153 2.03 -11.81 -66.40
C ASN A 153 0.71 -11.16 -65.94
N LYS A 154 0.19 -10.23 -66.74
CA LYS A 154 -1.10 -9.55 -66.41
C LYS A 154 -2.25 -10.54 -66.22
N ASP A 155 -2.23 -11.64 -66.96
CA ASP A 155 -3.28 -12.67 -66.97
C ASP A 155 -3.24 -13.54 -65.71
N SER A 156 -2.16 -13.46 -64.93
CA SER A 156 -1.99 -14.14 -63.66
C SER A 156 -2.38 -13.27 -62.45
N GLN A 157 -2.74 -12.01 -62.67
CA GLN A 157 -3.11 -11.07 -61.65
C GLN A 157 -4.52 -11.36 -61.11
N VAL A 158 -4.61 -11.50 -59.78
CA VAL A 158 -5.89 -11.72 -59.11
C VAL A 158 -6.11 -10.58 -58.11
N TYR A 159 -7.27 -9.99 -58.15
CA TYR A 159 -7.70 -9.01 -57.16
C TYR A 159 -9.14 -9.31 -56.76
N GLY A 160 -9.46 -9.03 -55.49
CA GLY A 160 -10.79 -9.23 -54.95
C GLY A 160 -11.05 -8.29 -53.77
N TYR A 161 -12.32 -7.89 -53.66
CA TYR A 161 -12.82 -7.12 -52.52
C TYR A 161 -14.02 -7.88 -51.97
N THR A 162 -13.95 -8.19 -50.66
CA THR A 162 -15.01 -8.94 -49.98
C THR A 162 -15.51 -8.13 -48.79
N PRO A 163 -16.63 -7.40 -48.93
CA PRO A 163 -17.30 -6.81 -47.80
C PRO A 163 -17.97 -7.92 -46.98
N GLY A 164 -17.84 -7.84 -45.65
CA GLY A 164 -18.47 -8.75 -44.70
C GLY A 164 -19.24 -7.97 -43.65
N LEU A 165 -20.43 -8.47 -43.30
CA LEU A 165 -21.23 -7.99 -42.16
C LEU A 165 -21.55 -9.20 -41.30
N SER A 166 -21.21 -9.14 -40.01
CA SER A 166 -21.52 -10.17 -39.03
C SER A 166 -22.27 -9.57 -37.84
N LEU A 167 -23.43 -10.13 -37.51
CA LEU A 167 -24.26 -9.75 -36.37
C LEU A 167 -24.55 -10.98 -35.51
N PRO A 168 -24.19 -10.94 -34.21
CA PRO A 168 -24.54 -11.99 -33.28
C PRO A 168 -26.04 -11.91 -32.94
N VAL A 169 -26.89 -12.78 -33.51
CA VAL A 169 -28.35 -12.75 -33.28
C VAL A 169 -28.75 -13.55 -32.05
N TRP A 170 -28.09 -14.68 -31.78
CA TRP A 170 -28.44 -15.58 -30.68
C TRP A 170 -27.19 -16.24 -30.08
N HIS A 171 -26.89 -15.98 -28.80
CA HIS A 171 -25.75 -16.52 -28.10
C HIS A 171 -26.06 -17.03 -26.68
N TRP A 172 -27.30 -17.45 -26.41
CA TRP A 172 -27.69 -18.08 -25.13
C TRP A 172 -27.23 -17.31 -23.88
N GLY A 173 -27.18 -15.97 -23.93
CA GLY A 173 -26.70 -15.13 -22.83
C GLY A 173 -25.17 -15.05 -22.71
N GLN A 174 -24.37 -15.72 -23.55
CA GLN A 174 -22.92 -15.74 -23.43
C GLN A 174 -22.31 -14.33 -23.47
N LEU A 175 -22.76 -13.47 -24.39
CA LEU A 175 -22.24 -12.10 -24.53
C LEU A 175 -22.64 -11.22 -23.35
N THR A 176 -23.89 -11.32 -22.88
CA THR A 176 -24.38 -10.55 -21.71
C THR A 176 -23.67 -10.99 -20.44
N ASN A 177 -23.50 -12.29 -20.21
CA ASN A 177 -22.78 -12.82 -19.05
C ASN A 177 -21.30 -12.44 -19.10
N ASN A 178 -20.69 -12.37 -20.30
CA ASN A 178 -19.31 -11.90 -20.44
C ASN A 178 -19.19 -10.41 -20.05
N ILE A 179 -20.16 -9.57 -20.39
CA ILE A 179 -20.17 -8.17 -19.97
C ILE A 179 -20.26 -8.07 -18.44
N GLU A 180 -21.12 -8.86 -17.80
CA GLU A 180 -21.21 -8.89 -16.35
C GLU A 180 -19.91 -9.39 -15.69
N LEU A 181 -19.31 -10.44 -16.24
CA LEU A 181 -18.00 -10.93 -15.80
C LEU A 181 -16.94 -9.80 -15.86
N GLN A 182 -16.84 -9.09 -16.97
CA GLN A 182 -15.86 -8.02 -17.12
C GLN A 182 -16.14 -6.84 -16.16
N LYS A 183 -17.40 -6.55 -15.84
CA LYS A 183 -17.77 -5.56 -14.84
C LYS A 183 -17.34 -5.99 -13.44
N HIS A 184 -17.55 -7.24 -13.04
CA HIS A 184 -17.11 -7.74 -11.75
C HIS A 184 -15.58 -7.75 -11.62
N ILE A 185 -14.85 -8.10 -12.68
CA ILE A 185 -13.39 -7.96 -12.70
C ILE A 185 -12.96 -6.49 -12.52
N LYS A 186 -13.71 -5.55 -13.13
CA LYS A 186 -13.45 -4.12 -12.90
C LYS A 186 -13.68 -3.71 -11.43
N GLU A 187 -14.73 -4.23 -10.79
CA GLU A 187 -15.00 -3.99 -9.36
C GLU A 187 -13.88 -4.56 -8.48
N GLU A 188 -13.36 -5.74 -8.80
CA GLU A 188 -12.19 -6.32 -8.13
C GLU A 188 -10.98 -5.40 -8.23
N TYR A 189 -10.65 -4.86 -9.41
CA TYR A 189 -9.54 -3.91 -9.57
C TYR A 189 -9.76 -2.60 -8.80
N ILE A 190 -11.00 -2.13 -8.66
CA ILE A 190 -11.32 -0.96 -7.82
C ILE A 190 -11.06 -1.28 -6.34
N LEU A 191 -11.42 -2.46 -5.86
CA LEU A 191 -11.14 -2.89 -4.49
C LEU A 191 -9.62 -3.01 -4.24
N ASN A 192 -8.88 -3.60 -5.16
CA ASN A 192 -7.42 -3.70 -5.10
C ASN A 192 -6.73 -2.32 -5.09
N TYR A 193 -7.26 -1.35 -5.85
CA TYR A 193 -6.79 0.04 -5.80
C TYR A 193 -7.04 0.67 -4.43
N ASN A 194 -8.22 0.46 -3.83
CA ASN A 194 -8.53 0.96 -2.50
C ASN A 194 -7.61 0.34 -1.43
N GLU A 195 -7.33 -0.96 -1.51
CA GLU A 195 -6.38 -1.65 -0.64
C GLU A 195 -4.97 -1.06 -0.78
N ALA A 196 -4.50 -0.86 -2.02
CA ALA A 196 -3.21 -0.23 -2.29
C ALA A 196 -3.12 1.18 -1.69
N MET A 197 -4.19 1.99 -1.80
CA MET A 197 -4.27 3.32 -1.19
C MET A 197 -4.19 3.26 0.34
N LEU A 198 -4.93 2.36 0.99
CA LEU A 198 -4.91 2.19 2.44
C LEU A 198 -3.54 1.73 2.94
N THR A 199 -2.93 0.80 2.20
CA THR A 199 -1.57 0.31 2.49
C THR A 199 -0.54 1.43 2.36
N ALA A 200 -0.60 2.24 1.31
CA ALA A 200 0.29 3.39 1.12
C ALA A 200 0.17 4.41 2.26
N VAL A 201 -1.05 4.72 2.72
CA VAL A 201 -1.27 5.60 3.88
C VAL A 201 -0.68 4.99 5.16
N SER A 202 -0.88 3.67 5.36
CA SER A 202 -0.34 2.94 6.51
C SER A 202 1.19 2.97 6.52
N GLU A 203 1.83 2.73 5.38
CA GLU A 203 3.29 2.78 5.23
C GLU A 203 3.87 4.17 5.54
N ILE A 204 3.25 5.23 5.00
CA ILE A 204 3.66 6.61 5.28
C ILE A 204 3.55 6.90 6.78
N LYS A 205 2.44 6.53 7.42
CA LYS A 205 2.24 6.75 8.85
C LYS A 205 3.26 5.97 9.68
N ASN A 206 3.55 4.72 9.31
CA ASN A 206 4.57 3.91 9.96
C ASN A 206 5.97 4.53 9.82
N ALA A 207 6.31 5.04 8.62
CA ALA A 207 7.59 5.70 8.37
C ALA A 207 7.75 6.99 9.20
N ILE A 208 6.68 7.80 9.31
CA ILE A 208 6.65 8.99 10.17
C ILE A 208 6.89 8.61 11.62
N THR A 209 6.14 7.62 12.13
CA THR A 209 6.27 7.15 13.51
C THR A 209 7.67 6.58 13.79
N ALA A 210 8.23 5.82 12.82
CA ALA A 210 9.60 5.29 12.93
C ALA A 210 10.64 6.43 13.05
N THR A 211 10.51 7.45 12.20
CA THR A 211 11.40 8.62 12.23
C THR A 211 11.30 9.37 13.57
N GLU A 212 10.08 9.61 14.07
CA GLU A 212 9.87 10.25 15.38
C GLU A 212 10.50 9.46 16.54
N GLN A 213 10.36 8.13 16.52
CA GLN A 213 10.92 7.30 17.58
C GLN A 213 12.44 7.20 17.48
N ALA A 214 13.02 7.19 16.26
CA ALA A 214 14.47 7.22 16.06
C ALA A 214 15.11 8.50 16.62
N TYR A 215 14.46 9.66 16.43
CA TYR A 215 14.91 10.92 17.05
C TYR A 215 14.85 10.94 18.59
N LYS A 216 13.96 10.14 19.17
CA LYS A 216 13.86 10.04 20.64
C LYS A 216 14.87 9.08 21.26
N THR A 217 15.50 8.26 20.43
CA THR A 217 16.47 7.22 20.86
C THR A 217 17.91 7.73 20.79
N ASN A 218 18.20 8.75 19.92
CA ASN A 218 19.48 9.43 19.85
C ASN A 218 19.54 10.62 20.83
#